data_ab01b84c957684566a28332afb03545d
#
_entry.id   ab01b84c957684566a28332afb03545d
#
_cell.length_a   1.000
_cell.length_b   1.000
_cell.length_c   1.000
_cell.angle_alpha   90.00
_cell.angle_beta   90.00
_cell.angle_gamma   90.00
#
_symmetry.space_group_name_H-M   'P 1'
#
loop_
_entity.id
_entity.type
_entity.pdbx_description
1 polymer ?
#
loop_
_entity_poly.entity_id
_entity_poly.type
_entity_poly.pdbx_seq_one_letter_code
_entity_poly.pdbx_strand_id
1 'polypeptide(L)'
;MAKRKRQFTEAKIERMIKEGRGQGSGKDYLPWLTIQDVPSEGRVTRGVGWTTGRRHQLLSDIERDYFYLLDYCDDVSDIREQFPLLPLEETQMIAEKIGVEHPKDPKTGISIVMTTDFLITYRDKTLARTVKPSAELENERTIAKFEIERIYWDSRHVDWGIITESDLPDALIRNIEWVHKEFHNEDVPALGIFTIRNLQQMLSARLHNGEVVSRACLACDEQLGLDAGTSLALFRHFIARKIWSVDMTERIIPTLPAKDFSEKHSDIRLEAKGG
;
A
#
# COMPACT_ATOMS: atom_id res chain seq x y z
N MET A 1 26.55 -20.20 1.47
CA MET A 1 25.14 -19.99 1.04
C MET A 1 25.11 -19.90 -0.48
N ALA A 2 24.30 -20.75 -1.14
CA ALA A 2 24.18 -20.72 -2.59
C ALA A 2 23.56 -19.39 -3.05
N LYS A 3 24.22 -18.69 -3.98
CA LYS A 3 23.77 -17.45 -4.57
C LYS A 3 22.44 -17.72 -5.32
N ARG A 4 21.32 -17.16 -4.85
CA ARG A 4 20.00 -17.36 -5.50
C ARG A 4 20.09 -16.94 -6.96
N LYS A 5 19.73 -17.84 -7.89
CA LYS A 5 19.63 -17.55 -9.33
C LYS A 5 18.37 -16.70 -9.55
N ARG A 6 18.54 -15.39 -9.76
CA ARG A 6 17.43 -14.44 -10.03
C ARG A 6 17.00 -14.41 -11.50
N GLN A 7 17.69 -15.13 -12.37
CA GLN A 7 17.44 -15.18 -13.82
C GLN A 7 16.08 -15.77 -14.12
N PHE A 8 15.43 -15.26 -15.18
CA PHE A 8 14.23 -15.85 -15.73
C PHE A 8 14.61 -16.97 -16.70
N THR A 9 13.94 -18.10 -16.54
CA THR A 9 14.02 -19.27 -17.41
C THR A 9 12.60 -19.77 -17.62
N GLU A 10 12.35 -20.49 -18.71
CA GLU A 10 11.02 -21.11 -18.96
C GLU A 10 10.55 -21.94 -17.75
N ALA A 11 11.43 -22.79 -17.22
CA ALA A 11 11.12 -23.59 -16.04
C ALA A 11 10.78 -22.75 -14.80
N LYS A 12 11.37 -21.54 -14.65
CA LYS A 12 10.99 -20.61 -13.56
C LYS A 12 9.61 -20.01 -13.82
N ILE A 13 9.30 -19.62 -15.04
CA ILE A 13 7.99 -19.07 -15.42
C ILE A 13 6.89 -20.12 -15.18
N GLU A 14 7.09 -21.34 -15.69
CA GLU A 14 6.15 -22.46 -15.45
C GLU A 14 5.93 -22.75 -13.98
N ARG A 15 7.00 -22.73 -13.17
CA ARG A 15 6.90 -22.93 -11.73
C ARG A 15 6.08 -21.82 -11.08
N MET A 16 6.30 -20.54 -11.44
CA MET A 16 5.56 -19.42 -10.89
C MET A 16 4.07 -19.50 -11.24
N ILE A 17 3.73 -19.93 -12.45
CA ILE A 17 2.34 -20.21 -12.86
C ILE A 17 1.74 -21.34 -12.01
N LYS A 18 2.46 -22.45 -11.82
CA LYS A 18 2.01 -23.58 -10.97
C LYS A 18 1.85 -23.21 -9.50
N GLU A 19 2.66 -22.27 -9.00
CA GLU A 19 2.52 -21.69 -7.66
C GLU A 19 1.28 -20.81 -7.53
N GLY A 20 0.56 -20.51 -8.60
CA GLY A 20 -0.62 -19.62 -8.61
C GLY A 20 -0.26 -18.15 -8.51
N ARG A 21 0.96 -17.74 -8.86
CA ARG A 21 1.35 -16.34 -8.83
C ARG A 21 0.55 -15.51 -9.85
N GLY A 22 0.13 -14.32 -9.45
CA GLY A 22 -0.78 -13.47 -10.22
C GLY A 22 -2.24 -13.88 -10.11
N GLN A 23 -2.57 -14.87 -9.28
CA GLN A 23 -3.93 -15.37 -9.10
C GLN A 23 -4.47 -15.03 -7.71
N GLY A 24 -5.81 -15.13 -7.58
CA GLY A 24 -6.53 -14.79 -6.36
C GLY A 24 -6.90 -13.32 -6.27
N SER A 25 -7.48 -12.94 -5.13
CA SER A 25 -7.87 -11.58 -4.78
C SER A 25 -7.81 -11.38 -3.28
N GLY A 26 -7.80 -10.14 -2.82
CA GLY A 26 -7.75 -9.79 -1.40
C GLY A 26 -6.59 -10.48 -0.69
N LYS A 27 -6.90 -11.20 0.39
CA LYS A 27 -5.90 -11.90 1.21
C LYS A 27 -5.22 -13.09 0.51
N ASP A 28 -5.89 -13.67 -0.50
CA ASP A 28 -5.44 -14.89 -1.17
C ASP A 28 -4.64 -14.59 -2.46
N TYR A 29 -4.48 -13.32 -2.82
CA TYR A 29 -3.68 -12.94 -3.99
C TYR A 29 -2.19 -13.20 -3.76
N LEU A 30 -1.53 -13.81 -4.76
CA LEU A 30 -0.10 -14.08 -4.77
C LEU A 30 0.59 -13.22 -5.85
N PRO A 31 1.43 -12.22 -5.50
CA PRO A 31 2.11 -11.39 -6.48
C PRO A 31 3.07 -12.20 -7.35
N TRP A 32 3.20 -11.79 -8.63
CA TRP A 32 4.12 -12.43 -9.56
C TRP A 32 5.56 -12.27 -9.12
N LEU A 33 5.98 -11.06 -8.80
CA LEU A 33 7.30 -10.75 -8.28
C LEU A 33 7.23 -10.49 -6.78
N THR A 34 8.24 -11.00 -6.09
CA THR A 34 8.47 -10.70 -4.68
C THR A 34 9.81 -9.98 -4.51
N ILE A 35 10.03 -9.38 -3.37
CA ILE A 35 11.32 -8.78 -2.97
C ILE A 35 12.51 -9.71 -3.20
N GLN A 36 12.29 -11.02 -3.16
CA GLN A 36 13.35 -12.01 -3.33
C GLN A 36 13.70 -12.27 -4.80
N ASP A 37 12.79 -11.94 -5.72
CA ASP A 37 12.93 -12.20 -7.15
C ASP A 37 13.70 -11.11 -7.88
N VAL A 38 13.72 -9.88 -7.34
CA VAL A 38 14.38 -8.71 -7.94
C VAL A 38 15.60 -8.27 -7.15
N PRO A 39 16.66 -7.70 -7.79
CA PRO A 39 17.69 -6.99 -7.07
C PRO A 39 17.07 -5.71 -6.48
N SER A 40 17.19 -5.48 -5.19
CA SER A 40 16.73 -4.24 -4.57
C SER A 40 17.70 -3.11 -4.89
N GLU A 41 17.27 -2.12 -5.65
CA GLU A 41 17.97 -0.85 -5.84
C GLU A 41 17.41 0.26 -4.92
N GLY A 42 16.46 -0.07 -4.03
CA GLY A 42 15.80 0.86 -3.10
C GLY A 42 15.36 0.18 -1.81
N ARG A 43 14.68 0.93 -0.96
CA ARG A 43 14.03 0.38 0.24
C ARG A 43 12.84 -0.45 -0.18
N VAL A 44 12.93 -1.72 0.14
CA VAL A 44 11.83 -2.66 -0.05
C VAL A 44 10.99 -2.68 1.21
N THR A 45 9.70 -2.42 1.07
CA THR A 45 8.78 -2.35 2.21
C THR A 45 7.80 -3.51 2.20
N ARG A 46 7.55 -4.07 3.38
CA ARG A 46 6.50 -5.06 3.63
C ARG A 46 5.51 -4.47 4.63
N GLY A 47 4.33 -4.13 4.18
CA GLY A 47 3.23 -3.65 5.03
C GLY A 47 2.06 -4.63 5.00
N VAL A 48 1.37 -4.80 6.12
CA VAL A 48 0.06 -5.49 6.13
C VAL A 48 -0.98 -4.48 5.71
N GLY A 49 -1.62 -4.71 4.55
CA GLY A 49 -2.64 -3.80 4.03
C GLY A 49 -3.90 -3.80 4.90
N TRP A 50 -4.52 -2.64 5.04
CA TRP A 50 -5.81 -2.49 5.72
C TRP A 50 -6.93 -3.12 4.91
N THR A 51 -6.91 -2.85 3.60
CA THR A 51 -7.93 -3.31 2.64
C THR A 51 -7.90 -4.83 2.45
N THR A 52 -6.71 -5.40 2.30
CA THR A 52 -6.56 -6.81 1.92
C THR A 52 -6.23 -7.75 3.07
N GLY A 53 -5.75 -7.22 4.21
CA GLY A 53 -5.30 -8.00 5.36
C GLY A 53 -4.06 -8.86 5.09
N ARG A 54 -3.42 -8.74 3.92
CA ARG A 54 -2.21 -9.48 3.55
C ARG A 54 -0.97 -8.60 3.52
N ARG A 55 0.19 -9.24 3.50
CA ARG A 55 1.48 -8.55 3.39
C ARG A 55 1.82 -8.27 1.93
N HIS A 56 1.88 -6.99 1.57
CA HIS A 56 2.25 -6.53 0.24
C HIS A 56 3.77 -6.53 -0.01
N GLN A 57 4.17 -6.67 -1.28
CA GLN A 57 5.55 -6.68 -1.76
C GLN A 57 5.78 -5.41 -2.61
N LEU A 58 6.30 -4.35 -1.98
CA LEU A 58 6.52 -3.06 -2.62
C LEU A 58 8.01 -2.93 -2.95
N LEU A 59 8.33 -2.74 -4.21
CA LEU A 59 9.70 -2.84 -4.74
C LEU A 59 10.42 -1.51 -4.82
N SER A 60 9.69 -0.39 -4.65
CA SER A 60 10.24 0.96 -4.62
C SER A 60 9.56 1.84 -3.56
N ASP A 61 10.17 2.99 -3.25
CA ASP A 61 9.57 3.98 -2.34
C ASP A 61 8.30 4.60 -2.93
N ILE A 62 8.26 4.85 -4.26
CA ILE A 62 7.09 5.42 -4.94
C ILE A 62 5.93 4.41 -4.92
N GLU A 63 6.20 3.11 -5.14
CA GLU A 63 5.19 2.05 -4.99
C GLU A 63 4.63 2.00 -3.56
N ARG A 64 5.50 2.12 -2.54
CA ARG A 64 5.05 2.18 -1.13
C ARG A 64 4.16 3.39 -0.87
N ASP A 65 4.56 4.54 -1.36
CA ASP A 65 3.85 5.80 -1.14
C ASP A 65 2.48 5.77 -1.86
N TYR A 66 2.42 5.24 -3.08
CA TYR A 66 1.16 5.04 -3.78
C TYR A 66 0.27 3.99 -3.11
N PHE A 67 0.85 2.88 -2.63
CA PHE A 67 0.14 1.87 -1.87
C PHE A 67 -0.55 2.47 -0.63
N TYR A 68 0.11 3.36 0.11
CA TYR A 68 -0.52 4.03 1.25
C TYR A 68 -1.76 4.83 0.87
N LEU A 69 -1.75 5.52 -0.27
CA LEU A 69 -2.94 6.22 -0.76
C LEU A 69 -4.08 5.27 -1.11
N LEU A 70 -3.77 4.18 -1.80
CA LEU A 70 -4.75 3.16 -2.16
C LEU A 70 -5.37 2.51 -0.92
N ASP A 71 -4.54 2.12 0.03
CA ASP A 71 -4.95 1.43 1.25
C ASP A 71 -5.74 2.33 2.22
N TYR A 72 -5.53 3.65 2.13
CA TYR A 72 -6.29 4.65 2.87
C TYR A 72 -7.64 5.00 2.21
N CYS A 73 -7.83 4.71 0.94
CA CYS A 73 -9.03 5.05 0.18
C CYS A 73 -10.17 4.05 0.46
N ASP A 74 -11.31 4.52 0.99
CA ASP A 74 -12.47 3.66 1.31
C ASP A 74 -13.12 3.04 0.07
N ASP A 75 -12.95 3.66 -1.09
CA ASP A 75 -13.50 3.18 -2.35
C ASP A 75 -12.65 2.05 -3.00
N VAL A 76 -11.46 1.76 -2.44
CA VAL A 76 -10.59 0.67 -2.89
C VAL A 76 -10.93 -0.60 -2.11
N SER A 77 -11.32 -1.65 -2.82
CA SER A 77 -11.70 -2.94 -2.22
C SER A 77 -10.68 -4.06 -2.45
N ASP A 78 -9.76 -3.90 -3.42
CA ASP A 78 -8.65 -4.84 -3.64
C ASP A 78 -7.43 -4.14 -4.26
N ILE A 79 -6.24 -4.59 -3.86
CA ILE A 79 -4.95 -4.08 -4.33
C ILE A 79 -4.08 -5.28 -4.65
N ARG A 80 -3.75 -5.49 -5.93
CA ARG A 80 -2.94 -6.60 -6.42
C ARG A 80 -1.65 -6.06 -7.03
N GLU A 81 -0.59 -6.05 -6.24
CA GLU A 81 0.72 -5.58 -6.70
C GLU A 81 1.41 -6.61 -7.59
N GLN A 82 2.30 -6.13 -8.46
CA GLN A 82 3.10 -6.95 -9.39
C GLN A 82 2.24 -7.96 -10.17
N PHE A 83 1.17 -7.44 -10.78
CA PHE A 83 0.21 -8.26 -11.52
C PHE A 83 0.79 -8.67 -12.88
N PRO A 84 0.88 -9.99 -13.21
CA PRO A 84 1.50 -10.46 -14.44
C PRO A 84 0.62 -10.23 -15.66
N LEU A 85 1.23 -9.82 -16.76
CA LEU A 85 0.57 -9.72 -18.06
C LEU A 85 0.66 -11.08 -18.77
N LEU A 86 -0.30 -11.93 -18.52
CA LEU A 86 -0.39 -13.28 -19.07
C LEU A 86 -1.57 -13.39 -20.06
N PRO A 87 -1.52 -14.24 -21.08
CA PRO A 87 -0.39 -15.08 -21.45
C PRO A 87 0.80 -14.28 -22.01
N LEU A 88 2.04 -14.78 -21.85
CA LEU A 88 3.27 -14.11 -22.28
C LEU A 88 3.26 -13.83 -23.81
N GLU A 89 2.70 -14.75 -24.58
CA GLU A 89 2.61 -14.67 -26.04
C GLU A 89 1.83 -13.43 -26.50
N GLU A 90 0.85 -12.99 -25.72
CA GLU A 90 0.07 -11.79 -26.05
C GLU A 90 0.92 -10.53 -26.00
N THR A 91 1.72 -10.34 -24.94
CA THR A 91 2.63 -9.19 -24.85
C THR A 91 3.74 -9.24 -25.91
N GLN A 92 4.18 -10.44 -26.30
CA GLN A 92 5.13 -10.63 -27.40
C GLN A 92 4.51 -10.23 -28.76
N MET A 93 3.27 -10.66 -29.05
CA MET A 93 2.55 -10.26 -30.26
C MET A 93 2.30 -8.76 -30.33
N ILE A 94 1.97 -8.13 -29.19
CA ILE A 94 1.82 -6.68 -29.11
C ILE A 94 3.14 -6.00 -29.44
N ALA A 95 4.26 -6.42 -28.84
CA ALA A 95 5.58 -5.87 -29.10
C ALA A 95 5.97 -5.97 -30.58
N GLU A 96 5.75 -7.12 -31.20
CA GLU A 96 5.99 -7.35 -32.62
C GLU A 96 5.14 -6.41 -33.50
N LYS A 97 3.85 -6.29 -33.21
CA LYS A 97 2.90 -5.44 -33.95
C LYS A 97 3.29 -3.96 -33.93
N ILE A 98 3.82 -3.46 -32.80
CA ILE A 98 4.25 -2.05 -32.67
C ILE A 98 5.74 -1.84 -33.03
N GLY A 99 6.45 -2.90 -33.42
CA GLY A 99 7.84 -2.82 -33.86
C GLY A 99 8.85 -2.55 -32.73
N VAL A 100 8.56 -2.99 -31.50
CA VAL A 100 9.47 -2.84 -30.35
C VAL A 100 9.98 -4.19 -29.86
N GLU A 101 11.15 -4.19 -29.22
CA GLU A 101 11.68 -5.42 -28.64
C GLU A 101 11.00 -5.75 -27.32
N HIS A 102 10.41 -6.96 -27.23
CA HIS A 102 9.84 -7.47 -25.97
C HIS A 102 10.94 -7.64 -24.90
N PRO A 103 10.69 -7.29 -23.62
CA PRO A 103 11.68 -7.43 -22.55
C PRO A 103 12.19 -8.87 -22.39
N LYS A 104 13.52 -9.01 -22.32
CA LYS A 104 14.21 -10.29 -22.15
C LYS A 104 15.15 -10.25 -20.96
N ASP A 105 15.33 -11.39 -20.32
CA ASP A 105 16.39 -11.57 -19.32
C ASP A 105 17.77 -11.42 -20.00
N PRO A 106 18.64 -10.52 -19.53
CA PRO A 106 19.89 -10.20 -20.23
C PRO A 106 20.90 -11.36 -20.23
N LYS A 107 20.72 -12.38 -19.39
CA LYS A 107 21.61 -13.53 -19.28
C LYS A 107 21.12 -14.75 -20.02
N THR A 108 19.81 -14.97 -20.03
CA THR A 108 19.20 -16.15 -20.66
C THR A 108 18.63 -15.86 -22.03
N GLY A 109 18.37 -14.59 -22.37
CA GLY A 109 17.68 -14.19 -23.60
C GLY A 109 16.19 -14.54 -23.63
N ILE A 110 15.65 -15.14 -22.55
CA ILE A 110 14.26 -15.57 -22.47
C ILE A 110 13.37 -14.35 -22.18
N SER A 111 12.24 -14.27 -22.88
CA SER A 111 11.24 -13.21 -22.65
C SER A 111 10.73 -13.24 -21.22
N ILE A 112 10.64 -12.06 -20.60
CA ILE A 112 10.19 -11.89 -19.23
C ILE A 112 8.67 -11.67 -19.23
N VAL A 113 7.95 -12.34 -18.35
CA VAL A 113 6.54 -11.97 -18.08
C VAL A 113 6.53 -10.56 -17.49
N MET A 114 5.96 -9.61 -18.24
CA MET A 114 5.81 -8.22 -17.79
C MET A 114 4.78 -8.15 -16.65
N THR A 115 4.92 -7.16 -15.79
CA THR A 115 3.97 -6.92 -14.68
C THR A 115 3.49 -5.47 -14.71
N THR A 116 2.23 -5.27 -14.35
CA THR A 116 1.70 -3.98 -13.90
C THR A 116 1.94 -3.86 -12.40
N ASP A 117 2.43 -2.71 -11.94
CA ASP A 117 2.79 -2.55 -10.54
C ASP A 117 1.57 -2.69 -9.61
N PHE A 118 0.39 -2.17 -10.01
CA PHE A 118 -0.86 -2.33 -9.28
C PHE A 118 -2.06 -2.57 -10.19
N LEU A 119 -2.80 -3.64 -9.92
CA LEU A 119 -4.16 -3.83 -10.42
C LEU A 119 -5.13 -3.63 -9.25
N ILE A 120 -6.00 -2.62 -9.36
CA ILE A 120 -6.79 -2.06 -8.26
C ILE A 120 -8.26 -2.28 -8.57
N THR A 121 -9.04 -2.72 -7.56
CA THR A 121 -10.50 -2.65 -7.62
C THR A 121 -10.95 -1.40 -6.88
N TYR A 122 -11.43 -0.40 -7.64
CA TYR A 122 -11.90 0.88 -7.16
C TYR A 122 -13.42 0.97 -7.43
N ARG A 123 -14.24 0.95 -6.37
CA ARG A 123 -15.69 0.77 -6.47
C ARG A 123 -16.03 -0.49 -7.28
N ASP A 124 -16.62 -0.31 -8.45
CA ASP A 124 -17.01 -1.36 -9.41
C ASP A 124 -16.06 -1.47 -10.62
N LYS A 125 -14.97 -0.71 -10.63
CA LYS A 125 -14.01 -0.63 -11.74
C LYS A 125 -12.67 -1.27 -11.40
N THR A 126 -12.06 -1.84 -12.42
CA THR A 126 -10.66 -2.26 -12.35
C THR A 126 -9.77 -1.19 -12.98
N LEU A 127 -8.71 -0.81 -12.29
CA LEU A 127 -7.70 0.16 -12.74
C LEU A 127 -6.33 -0.51 -12.74
N ALA A 128 -5.55 -0.30 -13.77
CA ALA A 128 -4.16 -0.74 -13.86
C ALA A 128 -3.24 0.48 -13.75
N ARG A 129 -2.26 0.42 -12.84
CA ARG A 129 -1.33 1.54 -12.61
C ARG A 129 0.09 1.05 -12.55
N THR A 130 0.92 1.66 -13.37
CA THR A 130 2.38 1.48 -13.38
C THR A 130 3.03 2.65 -12.67
N VAL A 131 3.99 2.37 -11.82
CA VAL A 131 4.65 3.37 -10.97
C VAL A 131 6.08 3.57 -11.46
N LYS A 132 6.45 4.82 -11.78
CA LYS A 132 7.80 5.15 -12.25
C LYS A 132 8.24 6.54 -11.80
N PRO A 133 9.54 6.74 -11.50
CA PRO A 133 10.10 8.07 -11.38
C PRO A 133 9.86 8.89 -12.67
N SER A 134 9.48 10.16 -12.53
CA SER A 134 9.24 11.04 -13.69
C SER A 134 10.44 11.13 -14.64
N ALA A 135 11.65 11.09 -14.11
CA ALA A 135 12.90 11.08 -14.87
C ALA A 135 13.05 9.86 -15.81
N GLU A 136 12.37 8.74 -15.54
CA GLU A 136 12.42 7.56 -16.40
C GLU A 136 11.44 7.64 -17.57
N LEU A 137 10.53 8.60 -17.59
CA LEU A 137 9.53 8.76 -18.66
C LEU A 137 10.14 9.24 -19.99
N GLU A 138 11.37 9.75 -19.98
CA GLU A 138 12.09 10.15 -21.20
C GLU A 138 12.87 8.98 -21.84
N ASN A 139 12.94 7.84 -21.17
CA ASN A 139 13.68 6.68 -21.67
C ASN A 139 12.86 5.90 -22.71
N GLU A 140 13.34 5.86 -23.95
CA GLU A 140 12.66 5.17 -25.07
C GLU A 140 12.31 3.71 -24.78
N ARG A 141 13.20 2.99 -24.07
CA ARG A 141 12.94 1.59 -23.71
C ARG A 141 11.84 1.45 -22.66
N THR A 142 11.74 2.42 -21.76
CA THR A 142 10.67 2.50 -20.76
C THR A 142 9.35 2.80 -21.46
N ILE A 143 9.33 3.78 -22.36
CA ILE A 143 8.14 4.14 -23.16
C ILE A 143 7.66 2.94 -23.98
N ALA A 144 8.56 2.19 -24.62
CA ALA A 144 8.21 1.01 -25.41
C ALA A 144 7.51 -0.07 -24.54
N LYS A 145 7.98 -0.28 -23.30
CA LYS A 145 7.33 -1.20 -22.35
C LYS A 145 5.94 -0.73 -21.95
N PHE A 146 5.80 0.58 -21.68
CA PHE A 146 4.52 1.16 -21.34
C PHE A 146 3.50 1.03 -22.46
N GLU A 147 3.93 1.15 -23.72
CA GLU A 147 3.03 1.00 -24.85
C GLU A 147 2.53 -0.45 -24.99
N ILE A 148 3.38 -1.47 -24.74
CA ILE A 148 2.95 -2.86 -24.66
C ILE A 148 1.90 -3.04 -23.56
N GLU A 149 2.16 -2.50 -22.38
CA GLU A 149 1.30 -2.61 -21.22
C GLU A 149 -0.03 -1.90 -21.43
N ARG A 150 0.00 -0.68 -21.96
CA ARG A 150 -1.20 0.11 -22.30
C ARG A 150 -2.11 -0.66 -23.28
N ILE A 151 -1.56 -1.20 -24.37
CA ILE A 151 -2.32 -1.96 -25.37
C ILE A 151 -2.90 -3.24 -24.75
N TYR A 152 -2.15 -3.92 -23.89
CA TYR A 152 -2.63 -5.11 -23.17
C TYR A 152 -3.86 -4.80 -22.32
N TRP A 153 -3.86 -3.67 -21.59
CA TRP A 153 -4.99 -3.27 -20.75
C TRP A 153 -6.15 -2.68 -21.55
N ASP A 154 -5.86 -1.93 -22.61
CA ASP A 154 -6.86 -1.37 -23.52
C ASP A 154 -7.71 -2.49 -24.16
N SER A 155 -7.08 -3.59 -24.59
CA SER A 155 -7.79 -4.76 -25.13
C SER A 155 -8.75 -5.42 -24.14
N ARG A 156 -8.60 -5.14 -22.86
CA ARG A 156 -9.42 -5.62 -21.75
C ARG A 156 -10.38 -4.58 -21.20
N HIS A 157 -10.43 -3.41 -21.81
CA HIS A 157 -11.22 -2.25 -21.37
C HIS A 157 -10.90 -1.83 -19.93
N VAL A 158 -9.65 -1.99 -19.51
CA VAL A 158 -9.14 -1.58 -18.21
C VAL A 158 -8.42 -0.25 -18.35
N ASP A 159 -8.79 0.72 -17.54
CA ASP A 159 -8.14 2.02 -17.48
C ASP A 159 -6.72 1.87 -16.92
N TRP A 160 -5.74 2.09 -17.79
CA TRP A 160 -4.32 2.05 -17.47
C TRP A 160 -3.73 3.46 -17.39
N GLY A 161 -2.81 3.67 -16.47
CA GLY A 161 -2.10 4.94 -16.31
C GLY A 161 -0.79 4.80 -15.56
N ILE A 162 0.03 5.85 -15.63
CA ILE A 162 1.32 5.96 -14.96
C ILE A 162 1.17 6.87 -13.75
N ILE A 163 1.80 6.47 -12.66
CA ILE A 163 1.92 7.25 -11.41
C ILE A 163 3.38 7.61 -11.22
N THR A 164 3.62 8.87 -10.95
CA THR A 164 4.95 9.41 -10.64
C THR A 164 4.98 10.00 -9.23
N GLU A 165 6.16 10.39 -8.74
CA GLU A 165 6.30 11.11 -7.48
C GLU A 165 5.53 12.44 -7.45
N SER A 166 5.27 13.04 -8.63
CA SER A 166 4.54 14.32 -8.74
C SER A 166 3.04 14.17 -8.48
N ASP A 167 2.50 12.96 -8.62
CA ASP A 167 1.09 12.66 -8.38
C ASP A 167 0.80 12.36 -6.90
N LEU A 168 1.85 12.31 -6.08
CA LEU A 168 1.79 11.85 -4.70
C LEU A 168 1.83 13.00 -3.68
N PRO A 169 0.75 13.29 -2.93
CA PRO A 169 0.72 14.34 -1.92
C PRO A 169 1.53 13.95 -0.68
N ASP A 170 2.75 14.50 -0.52
CA ASP A 170 3.71 14.11 0.52
C ASP A 170 3.12 14.16 1.93
N ALA A 171 2.46 15.24 2.31
CA ALA A 171 1.92 15.38 3.67
C ALA A 171 0.91 14.27 4.00
N LEU A 172 -0.03 13.98 3.09
CA LEU A 172 -1.02 12.91 3.25
C LEU A 172 -0.33 11.55 3.40
N ILE A 173 0.62 11.25 2.51
CA ILE A 173 1.35 9.97 2.54
C ILE A 173 2.10 9.78 3.85
N ARG A 174 2.83 10.80 4.31
CA ARG A 174 3.58 10.72 5.57
C ARG A 174 2.66 10.59 6.78
N ASN A 175 1.49 11.21 6.74
CA ASN A 175 0.48 11.04 7.80
C ASN A 175 -0.09 9.61 7.79
N ILE A 176 -0.41 9.08 6.61
CA ILE A 176 -0.85 7.69 6.48
C ILE A 176 0.25 6.73 6.97
N GLU A 177 1.50 6.89 6.50
CA GLU A 177 2.64 6.09 6.94
C GLU A 177 2.78 6.10 8.48
N TRP A 178 2.61 7.29 9.09
CA TRP A 178 2.72 7.45 10.54
C TRP A 178 1.64 6.69 11.31
N VAL A 179 0.42 6.61 10.80
CA VAL A 179 -0.68 5.90 11.47
C VAL A 179 -0.85 4.45 11.00
N HIS A 180 -0.24 4.07 9.86
CA HIS A 180 -0.54 2.83 9.16
C HIS A 180 -0.42 1.57 10.02
N LYS A 181 0.66 1.44 10.78
CA LYS A 181 0.90 0.26 11.62
C LYS A 181 -0.12 0.12 12.77
N GLU A 182 -0.75 1.23 13.18
CA GLU A 182 -1.69 1.22 14.31
C GLU A 182 -3.08 0.71 13.92
N PHE A 183 -3.37 0.53 12.64
CA PHE A 183 -4.65 -0.02 12.19
C PHE A 183 -4.90 -1.43 12.73
N HIS A 184 -3.88 -2.28 12.70
CA HIS A 184 -3.89 -3.66 13.20
C HIS A 184 -3.20 -3.81 14.57
N ASN A 185 -3.11 -2.73 15.35
CA ASN A 185 -2.46 -2.77 16.66
C ASN A 185 -3.30 -3.59 17.64
N GLU A 186 -2.81 -4.78 17.99
CA GLU A 186 -3.50 -5.71 18.90
C GLU A 186 -3.42 -5.28 20.37
N ASP A 187 -2.50 -4.39 20.73
CA ASP A 187 -2.36 -3.86 22.10
C ASP A 187 -3.54 -2.95 22.46
N VAL A 188 -4.14 -2.27 21.47
CA VAL A 188 -5.29 -1.37 21.73
C VAL A 188 -6.50 -2.15 22.23
N PRO A 189 -7.00 -3.21 21.57
CA PRO A 189 -8.08 -4.03 22.13
C PRO A 189 -7.75 -4.68 23.48
N ALA A 190 -6.47 -4.99 23.73
CA ALA A 190 -6.02 -5.60 24.98
C ALA A 190 -6.19 -4.67 26.20
N LEU A 191 -6.28 -3.34 26.00
CA LEU A 191 -6.57 -2.38 27.07
C LEU A 191 -7.97 -2.57 27.70
N GLY A 192 -8.88 -3.21 27.00
CA GLY A 192 -10.26 -3.38 27.40
C GLY A 192 -11.13 -2.16 27.11
N ILE A 193 -12.43 -2.41 26.85
CA ILE A 193 -13.37 -1.41 26.37
C ILE A 193 -13.56 -0.21 27.33
N PHE A 194 -13.52 -0.44 28.64
CA PHE A 194 -13.68 0.64 29.64
C PHE A 194 -12.49 1.60 29.61
N THR A 195 -11.26 1.08 29.55
CA THR A 195 -10.05 1.90 29.46
C THR A 195 -10.03 2.70 28.17
N ILE A 196 -10.36 2.06 27.04
CA ILE A 196 -10.43 2.72 25.73
C ILE A 196 -11.45 3.87 25.74
N ARG A 197 -12.65 3.66 26.30
CA ARG A 197 -13.68 4.72 26.39
C ARG A 197 -13.23 5.88 27.27
N ASN A 198 -12.64 5.59 28.43
CA ASN A 198 -12.10 6.63 29.30
C ASN A 198 -11.01 7.43 28.61
N LEU A 199 -10.04 6.75 27.98
CA LEU A 199 -8.99 7.40 27.20
C LEU A 199 -9.58 8.26 26.07
N GLN A 200 -10.55 7.73 25.33
CA GLN A 200 -11.19 8.45 24.26
C GLN A 200 -11.80 9.76 24.76
N GLN A 201 -12.59 9.72 25.84
CA GLN A 201 -13.25 10.91 26.41
C GLN A 201 -12.23 11.92 26.91
N MET A 202 -11.23 11.46 27.69
CA MET A 202 -10.21 12.35 28.26
C MET A 202 -9.34 13.00 27.19
N LEU A 203 -8.87 12.20 26.24
CA LEU A 203 -7.99 12.68 25.18
C LEU A 203 -8.74 13.60 24.22
N SER A 204 -9.97 13.24 23.84
CA SER A 204 -10.82 14.08 23.00
C SER A 204 -11.08 15.44 23.63
N ALA A 205 -11.43 15.51 24.91
CA ALA A 205 -11.67 16.77 25.63
C ALA A 205 -10.42 17.69 25.59
N ARG A 206 -9.23 17.11 25.78
CA ARG A 206 -7.96 17.86 25.73
C ARG A 206 -7.65 18.38 24.31
N LEU A 207 -7.85 17.53 23.30
CA LEU A 207 -7.60 17.89 21.90
C LEU A 207 -8.57 18.99 21.40
N HIS A 208 -9.86 18.93 21.79
CA HIS A 208 -10.82 20.00 21.48
C HIS A 208 -10.46 21.34 22.14
N ASN A 209 -9.80 21.29 23.29
CA ASN A 209 -9.26 22.49 23.97
C ASN A 209 -7.95 23.00 23.34
N GLY A 210 -7.49 22.41 22.25
CA GLY A 210 -6.27 22.81 21.53
C GLY A 210 -4.98 22.41 22.24
N GLU A 211 -5.02 21.44 23.14
CA GLU A 211 -3.82 20.94 23.79
C GLU A 211 -2.93 20.23 22.76
N VAL A 212 -1.61 20.36 22.94
CA VAL A 212 -0.58 19.67 22.13
C VAL A 212 -0.76 18.17 22.24
N VAL A 213 -0.82 17.47 21.11
CA VAL A 213 -1.12 16.02 21.03
C VAL A 213 -0.27 15.19 22.00
N SER A 214 1.06 15.38 21.96
CA SER A 214 1.98 14.62 22.82
C SER A 214 1.76 14.88 24.33
N ARG A 215 1.42 16.11 24.72
CA ARG A 215 1.12 16.45 26.10
C ARG A 215 -0.21 15.87 26.56
N ALA A 216 -1.24 16.00 25.72
CA ALA A 216 -2.54 15.42 25.97
C ALA A 216 -2.46 13.90 26.17
N CYS A 217 -1.71 13.21 25.29
CA CYS A 217 -1.49 11.78 25.41
C CYS A 217 -0.74 11.38 26.68
N LEU A 218 0.38 12.06 26.99
CA LEU A 218 1.17 11.76 28.18
C LEU A 218 0.34 11.98 29.49
N ALA A 219 -0.42 13.08 29.55
CA ALA A 219 -1.26 13.36 30.70
C ALA A 219 -2.37 12.29 30.88
N CYS A 220 -2.91 11.73 29.81
CA CYS A 220 -3.86 10.62 29.88
C CYS A 220 -3.17 9.33 30.37
N ASP A 221 -1.98 9.01 29.88
CA ASP A 221 -1.20 7.85 30.32
C ASP A 221 -0.91 7.93 31.80
N GLU A 222 -0.42 9.07 32.31
CA GLU A 222 -0.12 9.31 33.70
C GLU A 222 -1.38 9.20 34.60
N GLN A 223 -2.48 9.81 34.16
CA GLN A 223 -3.73 9.85 34.94
C GLN A 223 -4.39 8.45 35.12
N LEU A 224 -4.19 7.58 34.10
CA LEU A 224 -4.75 6.22 34.13
C LEU A 224 -3.73 5.14 34.52
N GLY A 225 -2.49 5.54 34.83
CA GLY A 225 -1.42 4.61 35.21
C GLY A 225 -1.03 3.65 34.08
N LEU A 226 -1.04 4.14 32.82
CA LEU A 226 -0.68 3.38 31.67
C LEU A 226 0.79 3.62 31.27
N ASP A 227 1.34 2.71 30.49
CA ASP A 227 2.67 2.88 29.91
C ASP A 227 2.71 4.09 28.98
N ALA A 228 3.80 4.87 29.06
CA ALA A 228 3.98 6.06 28.24
C ALA A 228 3.93 5.70 26.74
N GLY A 229 3.09 6.43 25.98
CA GLY A 229 2.86 6.20 24.56
C GLY A 229 1.60 5.42 24.22
N THR A 230 0.92 4.83 25.21
CA THR A 230 -0.34 4.08 25.02
C THR A 230 -1.42 4.98 24.41
N SER A 231 -1.62 6.17 24.96
CA SER A 231 -2.60 7.14 24.45
C SER A 231 -2.23 7.65 23.05
N LEU A 232 -0.94 7.78 22.74
CA LEU A 232 -0.49 8.16 21.39
C LEU A 232 -0.74 7.05 20.36
N ALA A 233 -0.53 5.80 20.75
CA ALA A 233 -0.88 4.65 19.90
C ALA A 233 -2.40 4.60 19.66
N LEU A 234 -3.23 4.86 20.66
CA LEU A 234 -4.68 4.94 20.54
C LEU A 234 -5.12 6.11 19.63
N PHE A 235 -4.51 7.29 19.76
CA PHE A 235 -4.76 8.44 18.89
C PHE A 235 -4.51 8.07 17.43
N ARG A 236 -3.37 7.44 17.13
CA ARG A 236 -3.01 6.99 15.78
C ARG A 236 -3.93 5.88 15.29
N HIS A 237 -4.33 4.95 16.17
CA HIS A 237 -5.28 3.89 15.86
C HIS A 237 -6.64 4.48 15.44
N PHE A 238 -7.14 5.46 16.18
CA PHE A 238 -8.43 6.09 15.86
C PHE A 238 -8.39 6.88 14.55
N ILE A 239 -7.27 7.52 14.20
CA ILE A 239 -7.10 8.15 12.88
C ILE A 239 -7.02 7.08 11.80
N ALA A 240 -6.22 6.02 11.98
CA ALA A 240 -6.10 4.92 11.02
C ALA A 240 -7.45 4.24 10.74
N ARG A 241 -8.24 4.03 11.79
CA ARG A 241 -9.60 3.46 11.70
C ARG A 241 -10.67 4.48 11.30
N LYS A 242 -10.28 5.73 11.04
CA LYS A 242 -11.19 6.83 10.69
C LYS A 242 -12.32 7.09 11.72
N ILE A 243 -12.09 6.68 12.96
CA ILE A 243 -12.94 7.01 14.12
C ILE A 243 -12.77 8.50 14.46
N TRP A 244 -11.53 8.98 14.40
CA TRP A 244 -11.17 10.38 14.51
C TRP A 244 -10.67 10.93 13.17
N SER A 245 -10.93 12.23 12.96
CA SER A 245 -10.47 12.96 11.78
C SER A 245 -9.58 14.12 12.20
N VAL A 246 -8.53 14.33 11.43
CA VAL A 246 -7.63 15.49 11.51
C VAL A 246 -7.33 15.99 10.09
N ASP A 247 -6.78 17.17 9.94
CA ASP A 247 -6.30 17.63 8.64
C ASP A 247 -5.14 16.75 8.16
N MET A 248 -5.41 15.91 7.17
CA MET A 248 -4.41 15.02 6.57
C MET A 248 -3.61 15.71 5.45
N THR A 249 -3.99 16.92 5.03
CA THR A 249 -3.30 17.66 3.97
C THR A 249 -2.06 18.40 4.47
N GLU A 250 -1.96 18.61 5.79
CA GLU A 250 -0.77 19.11 6.46
C GLU A 250 -0.16 18.04 7.36
N ARG A 251 1.16 18.11 7.59
CA ARG A 251 1.88 17.13 8.42
C ARG A 251 1.35 17.14 9.86
N ILE A 252 0.92 15.99 10.34
CA ILE A 252 0.61 15.78 11.76
C ILE A 252 1.93 15.79 12.53
N ILE A 253 2.10 16.78 13.40
CA ILE A 253 3.27 16.93 14.26
C ILE A 253 2.82 16.80 15.70
N PRO A 254 3.17 15.71 16.41
CA PRO A 254 2.66 15.44 17.77
C PRO A 254 3.01 16.52 18.80
N THR A 255 4.02 17.35 18.55
CA THR A 255 4.38 18.47 19.40
C THR A 255 3.58 19.75 19.11
N LEU A 256 2.56 19.67 18.27
CA LEU A 256 1.59 20.71 17.96
C LEU A 256 0.16 20.23 18.28
N PRO A 257 -0.83 21.13 18.39
CA PRO A 257 -2.24 20.73 18.43
C PRO A 257 -2.66 19.98 17.16
N ALA A 258 -3.64 19.09 17.30
CA ALA A 258 -4.24 18.42 16.15
C ALA A 258 -5.12 19.41 15.39
N LYS A 259 -4.79 19.68 14.12
CA LYS A 259 -5.54 20.60 13.27
C LYS A 259 -6.83 19.91 12.79
N ASP A 260 -7.94 20.66 12.80
CA ASP A 260 -9.27 20.22 12.36
C ASP A 260 -9.71 18.88 13.01
N PHE A 261 -9.33 18.70 14.30
CA PHE A 261 -9.69 17.50 15.05
C PHE A 261 -11.20 17.38 15.21
N SER A 262 -11.75 16.24 14.86
CA SER A 262 -13.15 15.88 15.09
C SER A 262 -13.34 14.39 15.30
N GLU A 263 -14.43 14.06 15.97
CA GLU A 263 -14.88 12.69 16.18
C GLU A 263 -16.00 12.35 15.19
N LYS A 264 -15.87 11.23 14.49
CA LYS A 264 -17.01 10.67 13.75
C LYS A 264 -17.87 9.90 14.76
N HIS A 265 -19.15 10.21 14.83
CA HIS A 265 -20.13 9.47 15.63
C HIS A 265 -20.30 8.05 15.04
N SER A 266 -19.41 7.15 15.40
CA SER A 266 -19.55 5.73 15.15
C SER A 266 -19.42 5.00 16.48
N ASP A 267 -20.42 4.17 16.83
CA ASP A 267 -20.24 3.21 17.90
C ASP A 267 -18.94 2.46 17.66
N ILE A 268 -18.04 2.47 18.63
CA ILE A 268 -16.79 1.71 18.57
C ILE A 268 -17.19 0.24 18.55
N ARG A 269 -17.39 -0.31 17.35
CA ARG A 269 -17.44 -1.75 17.15
C ARG A 269 -15.99 -2.23 17.15
N LEU A 270 -15.47 -2.56 18.34
CA LEU A 270 -14.34 -3.45 18.44
C LEU A 270 -14.84 -4.81 17.94
N GLU A 271 -14.61 -5.12 16.68
CA GLU A 271 -14.85 -6.46 16.17
C GLU A 271 -13.95 -7.42 16.97
N ALA A 272 -14.54 -8.02 17.99
CA ALA A 272 -13.97 -9.22 18.56
C ALA A 272 -13.94 -10.26 17.44
N LYS A 273 -12.75 -10.71 17.05
CA LYS A 273 -12.61 -11.87 16.18
C LYS A 273 -13.42 -12.99 16.82
N GLY A 274 -14.53 -13.37 16.18
CA GLY A 274 -15.21 -14.63 16.44
C GLY A 274 -14.22 -15.77 16.26
N GLY A 275 -14.20 -16.71 17.18
CA GLY A 275 -13.33 -17.85 17.25
C GLY A 275 -13.42 -18.81 16.08
#